data_255ec4a5e987392eec54e190ecc94987
#
_entry.id   255ec4a5e987392eec54e190ecc94987
#
_cell.length_a   1.000
_cell.length_b   1.000
_cell.length_c   1.000
_cell.angle_alpha   90.00
_cell.angle_beta   90.00
_cell.angle_gamma   90.00
#
_symmetry.space_group_name_H-M   'P 1'
#
loop_
_entity.id
_entity.type
_entity.pdbx_description
1 polymer ?
#
loop_
_entity_poly.entity_id
_entity_poly.type
_entity_poly.pdbx_seq_one_letter_code
_entity_poly.pdbx_strand_id
1 'polypeptide(L)'
;MQAAELAQRTGECNALNFHFGSANVTAWSVSIAVELQRGPVAVEHTALDAPRLAAVLGSADRRAGLHFDLARGWAQAEGARDAEAIRHLDAADRIAPQRIRNDPIARDLVLVLDRRARRRVWELDSLRNRFGIGQVQIG
;
A
#
# COMPACT_ATOMS: atom_id res chain seq x y z
N MET A 1 -5.32 -13.54 17.48
CA MET A 1 -4.15 -12.67 17.62
C MET A 1 -4.38 -11.64 18.72
N GLN A 2 -3.52 -11.61 19.65
CA GLN A 2 -3.71 -10.84 20.88
C GLN A 2 -3.82 -9.34 20.65
N ALA A 3 -3.04 -8.80 19.73
CA ALA A 3 -3.07 -7.37 19.46
C ALA A 3 -4.42 -6.93 18.88
N ALA A 4 -5.00 -7.74 17.99
CA ALA A 4 -6.29 -7.43 17.41
C ALA A 4 -7.41 -7.52 18.44
N GLU A 5 -7.36 -8.54 19.30
CA GLU A 5 -8.33 -8.67 20.38
C GLU A 5 -8.23 -7.52 21.37
N LEU A 6 -7.02 -7.13 21.71
CA LEU A 6 -6.80 -6.03 22.62
C LEU A 6 -7.31 -4.73 22.05
N ALA A 7 -7.01 -4.45 20.79
CA ALA A 7 -7.49 -3.26 20.11
C ALA A 7 -9.03 -3.25 20.05
N GLN A 8 -9.62 -4.40 19.82
CA GLN A 8 -11.07 -4.50 19.74
C GLN A 8 -11.72 -4.26 21.09
N ARG A 9 -11.13 -4.77 22.17
CA ARG A 9 -11.64 -4.55 23.52
C ARG A 9 -11.48 -3.12 23.99
N THR A 10 -10.40 -2.47 23.60
CA THR A 10 -10.11 -1.10 24.02
C THR A 10 -10.56 -0.05 23.01
N GLY A 11 -10.88 -0.46 21.78
CA GLY A 11 -11.19 0.46 20.70
C GLY A 11 -12.33 1.40 21.03
N GLU A 12 -13.38 0.88 21.63
CA GLU A 12 -14.52 1.71 22.02
C GLU A 12 -14.18 2.62 23.18
N CYS A 13 -13.44 2.11 24.15
CA CYS A 13 -12.99 2.89 25.30
C CYS A 13 -12.01 3.97 24.88
N ASN A 14 -11.32 3.76 23.78
CA ASN A 14 -10.35 4.68 23.24
C ASN A 14 -10.86 5.42 22.01
N ALA A 15 -12.15 5.75 22.03
CA ALA A 15 -12.74 6.48 20.92
C ALA A 15 -11.99 7.77 20.62
N LEU A 16 -11.36 8.37 21.63
CA LEU A 16 -10.53 9.56 21.46
C LEU A 16 -9.14 9.24 20.93
N ASN A 17 -8.75 7.99 21.01
CA ASN A 17 -7.42 7.56 20.59
C ASN A 17 -7.54 6.62 19.40
N PHE A 18 -7.83 7.18 18.26
CA PHE A 18 -8.07 6.44 17.02
C PHE A 18 -6.90 5.60 16.56
N HIS A 19 -5.72 5.84 17.13
CA HIS A 19 -4.50 5.20 16.67
C HIS A 19 -4.41 3.74 17.05
N PHE A 20 -5.23 3.29 18.00
CA PHE A 20 -5.19 1.92 18.50
C PHE A 20 -6.46 1.15 18.20
N GLY A 21 -7.27 1.62 17.26
CA GLY A 21 -8.45 0.89 16.83
C GLY A 21 -8.10 -0.33 15.99
N SER A 22 -9.10 -1.18 15.77
CA SER A 22 -8.92 -2.40 14.99
C SER A 22 -8.44 -2.13 13.57
N ALA A 23 -8.85 -1.00 12.97
CA ALA A 23 -8.40 -0.62 11.63
C ALA A 23 -6.88 -0.40 11.60
N ASN A 24 -6.33 0.25 12.63
CA ASN A 24 -4.88 0.46 12.71
C ASN A 24 -4.13 -0.85 12.93
N VAL A 25 -4.67 -1.75 13.74
CA VAL A 25 -4.07 -3.06 13.94
C VAL A 25 -4.04 -3.84 12.62
N THR A 26 -5.12 -3.78 11.86
CA THR A 26 -5.17 -4.45 10.56
C THR A 26 -4.14 -3.87 9.61
N ALA A 27 -4.05 -2.54 9.55
CA ALA A 27 -3.05 -1.88 8.71
C ALA A 27 -1.63 -2.27 9.12
N TRP A 28 -1.35 -2.31 10.41
CA TRP A 28 -0.06 -2.77 10.92
C TRP A 28 0.23 -4.21 10.54
N SER A 29 -0.78 -5.07 10.60
CA SER A 29 -0.61 -6.48 10.24
C SER A 29 -0.19 -6.64 8.79
N VAL A 30 -0.77 -5.83 7.90
CA VAL A 30 -0.36 -5.83 6.49
C VAL A 30 1.09 -5.38 6.35
N SER A 31 1.45 -4.30 7.03
CA SER A 31 2.80 -3.76 6.97
C SER A 31 3.84 -4.80 7.45
N ILE A 32 3.57 -5.43 8.57
CA ILE A 32 4.45 -6.45 9.13
C ILE A 32 4.55 -7.66 8.19
N ALA A 33 3.42 -8.10 7.64
CA ALA A 33 3.41 -9.23 6.72
C ALA A 33 4.24 -8.93 5.47
N VAL A 34 4.17 -7.72 4.96
CA VAL A 34 4.98 -7.29 3.82
C VAL A 34 6.47 -7.38 4.15
N GLU A 35 6.86 -6.89 5.32
CA GLU A 35 8.26 -6.97 5.75
C GLU A 35 8.73 -8.42 5.91
N LEU A 36 7.83 -9.33 6.27
CA LEU A 36 8.14 -10.75 6.40
C LEU A 36 7.97 -11.52 5.09
N GLN A 37 7.77 -10.85 3.98
CA GLN A 37 7.56 -11.47 2.66
C GLN A 37 6.31 -12.36 2.62
N ARG A 38 5.29 -12.01 3.39
CA ARG A 38 4.00 -12.71 3.44
C ARG A 38 2.87 -11.83 2.97
N GLY A 39 3.22 -10.82 2.16
CA GLY A 39 2.28 -9.82 1.70
C GLY A 39 1.06 -10.38 0.98
N PRO A 40 1.21 -11.29 -0.01
CA PRO A 40 0.05 -11.75 -0.78
C PRO A 40 -1.05 -12.36 0.07
N VAL A 41 -0.69 -13.13 1.09
CA VAL A 41 -1.68 -13.74 1.99
C VAL A 41 -2.40 -12.64 2.78
N ALA A 42 -1.65 -11.69 3.31
CA ALA A 42 -2.22 -10.62 4.11
C ALA A 42 -3.14 -9.72 3.28
N VAL A 43 -2.74 -9.37 2.06
CA VAL A 43 -3.54 -8.47 1.24
C VAL A 43 -4.80 -9.15 0.73
N GLU A 44 -4.79 -10.44 0.50
CA GLU A 44 -6.02 -11.16 0.14
C GLU A 44 -7.08 -11.05 1.23
N HIS A 45 -6.66 -11.13 2.49
CA HIS A 45 -7.58 -10.99 3.61
C HIS A 45 -8.08 -9.56 3.77
N THR A 46 -7.30 -8.58 3.36
CA THR A 46 -7.59 -7.17 3.61
C THR A 46 -8.22 -6.49 2.40
N ALA A 47 -8.00 -7.01 1.20
CA ALA A 47 -8.33 -6.32 -0.04
C ALA A 47 -9.80 -5.91 -0.16
N LEU A 48 -10.71 -6.77 0.29
CA LEU A 48 -12.15 -6.47 0.22
C LEU A 48 -12.55 -5.32 1.12
N ASP A 49 -11.83 -5.13 2.20
CA ASP A 49 -12.13 -4.08 3.18
C ASP A 49 -11.23 -2.86 3.04
N ALA A 50 -10.31 -2.85 2.07
CA ALA A 50 -9.34 -1.78 1.94
C ALA A 50 -9.98 -0.38 1.84
N PRO A 51 -11.01 -0.15 1.01
CA PRO A 51 -11.63 1.18 0.96
C PRO A 51 -12.25 1.59 2.29
N ARG A 52 -12.87 0.64 2.99
CA ARG A 52 -13.47 0.90 4.28
C ARG A 52 -12.42 1.20 5.34
N LEU A 53 -11.34 0.42 5.35
CA LEU A 53 -10.22 0.66 6.26
C LEU A 53 -9.59 2.02 5.99
N ALA A 54 -9.38 2.36 4.73
CA ALA A 54 -8.81 3.64 4.36
C ALA A 54 -9.68 4.79 4.87
N ALA A 55 -11.00 4.66 4.75
CA ALA A 55 -11.92 5.69 5.21
C ALA A 55 -11.85 5.89 6.72
N VAL A 56 -11.64 4.82 7.47
CA VAL A 56 -11.61 4.85 8.93
C VAL A 56 -10.28 5.36 9.48
N LEU A 57 -9.21 5.25 8.72
CA LEU A 57 -7.88 5.61 9.22
C LEU A 57 -7.68 7.09 9.46
N GLY A 58 -8.52 7.94 8.88
CA GLY A 58 -8.58 9.35 9.25
C GLY A 58 -7.57 10.26 8.59
N SER A 59 -6.28 9.97 8.67
CA SER A 59 -5.28 10.88 8.09
C SER A 59 -4.89 10.45 6.68
N ALA A 60 -4.54 11.43 5.84
CA ALA A 60 -4.08 11.15 4.49
C ALA A 60 -2.83 10.28 4.49
N ASP A 61 -1.90 10.57 5.39
CA ASP A 61 -0.67 9.78 5.48
C ASP A 61 -0.94 8.32 5.80
N ARG A 62 -1.87 8.04 6.69
CA ARG A 62 -2.21 6.67 7.05
C ARG A 62 -2.92 5.95 5.93
N ARG A 63 -3.83 6.64 5.25
CA ARG A 63 -4.51 6.05 4.10
C ARG A 63 -3.52 5.74 2.99
N ALA A 64 -2.62 6.67 2.71
CA ALA A 64 -1.57 6.44 1.72
C ALA A 64 -0.67 5.29 2.14
N GLY A 65 -0.31 5.22 3.41
CA GLY A 65 0.51 4.14 3.95
C GLY A 65 -0.14 2.78 3.77
N LEU A 66 -1.44 2.68 4.03
CA LEU A 66 -2.17 1.44 3.82
C LEU A 66 -2.13 1.02 2.35
N HIS A 67 -2.45 1.93 1.43
CA HIS A 67 -2.42 1.60 0.01
C HIS A 67 -1.02 1.23 -0.45
N PHE A 68 0.01 1.90 0.07
CA PHE A 68 1.38 1.58 -0.26
C PHE A 68 1.74 0.17 0.22
N ASP A 69 1.38 -0.20 1.44
CA ASP A 69 1.64 -1.53 1.96
C ASP A 69 0.87 -2.60 1.18
N LEU A 70 -0.37 -2.31 0.78
CA LEU A 70 -1.13 -3.22 -0.07
C LEU A 70 -0.44 -3.39 -1.43
N ALA A 71 0.07 -2.30 -2.01
CA ALA A 71 0.80 -2.39 -3.26
C ALA A 71 2.04 -3.28 -3.12
N ARG A 72 2.80 -3.10 -2.05
CA ARG A 72 3.97 -3.92 -1.78
C ARG A 72 3.59 -5.39 -1.60
N GLY A 73 2.50 -5.62 -0.87
CA GLY A 73 2.01 -6.98 -0.64
C GLY A 73 1.61 -7.67 -1.93
N TRP A 74 0.86 -7.01 -2.78
CA TRP A 74 0.48 -7.58 -4.07
C TRP A 74 1.70 -7.81 -4.97
N ALA A 75 2.67 -6.89 -4.94
CA ALA A 75 3.88 -7.03 -5.75
C ALA A 75 4.70 -8.25 -5.34
N GLN A 76 4.59 -8.72 -4.11
CA GLN A 76 5.29 -9.92 -3.66
C GLN A 76 4.76 -11.20 -4.28
N ALA A 77 3.65 -11.13 -5.01
CA ALA A 77 3.16 -12.27 -5.80
C ALA A 77 3.91 -12.45 -7.12
N GLU A 78 5.04 -11.79 -7.28
CA GLU A 78 6.00 -11.98 -8.38
C GLU A 78 5.41 -11.82 -9.77
N GLY A 79 4.59 -10.81 -9.95
CA GLY A 79 4.00 -10.48 -11.25
C GLY A 79 2.54 -10.87 -11.39
N ALA A 80 2.10 -11.89 -10.66
CA ALA A 80 0.73 -12.39 -10.80
C ALA A 80 -0.33 -11.35 -10.42
N ARG A 81 0.02 -10.41 -9.54
CA ARG A 81 -0.91 -9.40 -9.04
C ARG A 81 -0.38 -7.98 -9.26
N ASP A 82 0.41 -7.77 -10.28
CA ASP A 82 0.99 -6.45 -10.52
C ASP A 82 -0.07 -5.41 -10.85
N ALA A 83 -1.19 -5.80 -11.47
CA ALA A 83 -2.28 -4.86 -11.73
C ALA A 83 -2.84 -4.28 -10.43
N GLU A 84 -3.05 -5.12 -9.43
CA GLU A 84 -3.50 -4.68 -8.11
C GLU A 84 -2.44 -3.82 -7.43
N ALA A 85 -1.18 -4.20 -7.53
CA ALA A 85 -0.08 -3.43 -6.97
C ALA A 85 -0.02 -2.03 -7.57
N ILE A 86 -0.13 -1.90 -8.87
CA ILE A 86 -0.12 -0.62 -9.56
C ILE A 86 -1.29 0.24 -9.10
N ARG A 87 -2.47 -0.35 -8.99
CA ARG A 87 -3.67 0.37 -8.58
C ARG A 87 -3.55 0.95 -7.18
N HIS A 88 -3.03 0.16 -6.26
CA HIS A 88 -2.85 0.64 -4.88
C HIS A 88 -1.73 1.67 -4.78
N LEU A 89 -0.66 1.50 -5.54
CA LEU A 89 0.41 2.49 -5.56
C LEU A 89 -0.08 3.81 -6.14
N ASP A 90 -0.89 3.76 -7.19
CA ASP A 90 -1.51 4.96 -7.76
C ASP A 90 -2.39 5.65 -6.73
N ALA A 91 -3.20 4.88 -6.00
CA ALA A 91 -4.05 5.44 -4.95
C ALA A 91 -3.21 6.11 -3.85
N ALA A 92 -2.15 5.46 -3.41
CA ALA A 92 -1.26 6.04 -2.40
C ALA A 92 -0.66 7.35 -2.86
N ASP A 93 -0.19 7.39 -4.10
CA ASP A 93 0.40 8.60 -4.67
C ASP A 93 -0.60 9.74 -4.76
N ARG A 94 -1.84 9.46 -5.15
CA ARG A 94 -2.87 10.49 -5.24
C ARG A 94 -3.26 11.05 -3.89
N ILE A 95 -3.21 10.22 -2.85
CA ILE A 95 -3.56 10.65 -1.49
C ILE A 95 -2.46 11.51 -0.87
N ALA A 96 -1.22 11.08 -0.97
CA ALA A 96 -0.09 11.78 -0.35
C ALA A 96 1.12 11.80 -1.29
N PRO A 97 1.06 12.59 -2.36
CA PRO A 97 2.08 12.54 -3.40
C PRO A 97 3.48 12.86 -2.90
N GLN A 98 3.62 13.85 -2.03
CA GLN A 98 4.95 14.22 -1.57
C GLN A 98 5.60 13.13 -0.75
N ARG A 99 4.83 12.47 0.08
CA ARG A 99 5.34 11.37 0.89
C ARG A 99 5.73 10.18 0.03
N ILE A 100 4.86 9.79 -0.89
CA ILE A 100 5.07 8.58 -1.67
C ILE A 100 6.17 8.77 -2.71
N ARG A 101 6.17 9.88 -3.42
CA ARG A 101 7.17 10.14 -4.47
C ARG A 101 8.58 10.27 -3.93
N ASN A 102 8.72 10.68 -2.66
CA ASN A 102 10.02 10.82 -2.04
C ASN A 102 10.49 9.56 -1.31
N ASP A 103 9.65 8.55 -1.23
CA ASP A 103 10.00 7.30 -0.57
C ASP A 103 10.83 6.43 -1.51
N PRO A 104 12.08 6.10 -1.15
CA PRO A 104 12.92 5.26 -2.01
C PRO A 104 12.32 3.88 -2.29
N ILE A 105 11.57 3.34 -1.35
CA ILE A 105 10.92 2.02 -1.52
C ILE A 105 9.82 2.13 -2.58
N ALA A 106 9.05 3.22 -2.56
CA ALA A 106 8.01 3.42 -3.56
C ALA A 106 8.63 3.60 -4.95
N ARG A 107 9.72 4.35 -5.05
CA ARG A 107 10.41 4.54 -6.32
C ARG A 107 10.95 3.21 -6.85
N ASP A 108 11.54 2.40 -5.98
CA ASP A 108 12.02 1.08 -6.35
C ASP A 108 10.88 0.19 -6.82
N LEU A 109 9.74 0.25 -6.15
CA LEU A 109 8.57 -0.53 -6.53
C LEU A 109 8.09 -0.17 -7.94
N VAL A 110 8.06 1.11 -8.29
CA VAL A 110 7.71 1.53 -9.64
C VAL A 110 8.66 0.91 -10.66
N LEU A 111 9.95 0.92 -10.36
CA LEU A 111 10.94 0.34 -11.27
C LEU A 111 10.79 -1.17 -11.42
N VAL A 112 10.51 -1.85 -10.32
CA VAL A 112 10.29 -3.31 -10.36
C VAL A 112 9.06 -3.65 -11.19
N LEU A 113 7.96 -2.94 -10.98
CA LEU A 113 6.73 -3.17 -11.74
C LEU A 113 6.95 -2.87 -13.21
N ASP A 114 7.69 -1.82 -13.53
CA ASP A 114 7.99 -1.46 -14.91
C ASP A 114 8.82 -2.53 -15.59
N ARG A 115 9.82 -3.08 -14.91
CA ARG A 115 10.65 -4.14 -15.48
C ARG A 115 9.88 -5.43 -15.72
N ARG A 116 8.88 -5.71 -14.89
CA ARG A 116 8.06 -6.92 -15.04
C ARG A 116 6.97 -6.77 -16.09
N ALA A 117 6.60 -5.54 -16.44
CA ALA A 117 5.51 -5.31 -17.39
C ALA A 117 5.90 -5.80 -18.77
N ARG A 118 5.10 -6.68 -19.33
CA ARG A 118 5.32 -7.25 -20.67
C ARG A 118 4.67 -6.42 -21.76
N ARG A 119 3.81 -5.50 -21.38
CA ARG A 119 3.16 -4.58 -22.29
C ARG A 119 3.02 -3.24 -21.62
N ARG A 120 2.73 -2.24 -22.41
CA ARG A 120 2.59 -0.89 -21.88
C ARG A 120 1.37 -0.81 -20.97
N VAL A 121 1.57 -0.24 -19.78
CA VAL A 121 0.51 -0.03 -18.81
C VAL A 121 0.42 1.48 -18.54
N TRP A 122 -0.72 2.07 -18.85
CA TRP A 122 -0.89 3.52 -18.77
C TRP A 122 -0.70 4.05 -17.35
N GLU A 123 -1.24 3.36 -16.37
CA GLU A 123 -1.11 3.78 -14.99
C GLU A 123 0.33 3.77 -14.53
N LEU A 124 1.10 2.80 -15.02
CA LEU A 124 2.52 2.69 -14.69
C LEU A 124 3.32 3.81 -15.36
N ASP A 125 3.02 4.12 -16.60
CA ASP A 125 3.64 5.26 -17.29
C ASP A 125 3.35 6.55 -16.55
N SER A 126 2.12 6.73 -16.10
CA SER A 126 1.70 7.90 -15.33
C SER A 126 2.47 7.98 -14.01
N LEU A 127 2.62 6.87 -13.30
CA LEU A 127 3.39 6.83 -12.06
C LEU A 127 4.86 7.21 -12.31
N ARG A 128 5.46 6.68 -13.34
CA ARG A 128 6.83 7.02 -13.68
C ARG A 128 7.01 8.51 -13.92
N ASN A 129 6.09 9.10 -14.66
CA ASN A 129 6.12 10.54 -14.91
C ASN A 129 5.98 11.33 -13.62
N ARG A 130 5.03 10.97 -12.79
CA ARG A 130 4.78 11.68 -11.53
C ARG A 130 5.93 11.53 -10.55
N PHE A 131 6.62 10.39 -10.58
CA PHE A 131 7.78 10.15 -9.73
C PHE A 131 9.06 10.78 -10.28
N GLY A 132 9.00 11.37 -11.46
CA GLY A 132 10.19 11.92 -12.09
C GLY A 132 11.18 10.86 -12.53
N ILE A 133 10.73 9.64 -12.71
CA ILE A 133 11.53 8.55 -13.25
C ILE A 133 11.36 8.62 -14.76
N GLY A 134 12.26 9.27 -15.43
CA GLY A 134 12.22 9.40 -16.85
C GLY A 134 12.31 8.05 -17.53
N GLN A 135 11.85 8.00 -18.77
CA GLN A 135 12.13 6.85 -19.59
C GLN A 135 13.63 6.70 -19.67
N VAL A 136 14.10 5.53 -19.30
CA VAL A 136 15.48 5.24 -19.53
C VAL A 136 15.71 5.41 -20.99
N GLN A 137 16.47 6.38 -21.32
CA GLN A 137 16.81 6.62 -22.69
C GLN A 137 17.72 5.54 -23.12
N ILE A 138 17.16 4.65 -23.76
CA ILE A 138 17.93 3.65 -24.39
C ILE A 138 18.38 4.25 -25.68
N GLY A 139 19.28 4.98 -25.59
CA GLY A 139 20.01 5.58 -26.69
C GLY A 139 19.57 5.30 -27.98
#